data_a3ccd0867370244e7aad61ae58130ff0
#
_entry.id   a3ccd0867370244e7aad61ae58130ff0
#
_cell.length_a   1.000
_cell.length_b   1.000
_cell.length_c   1.000
_cell.angle_alpha   90.00
_cell.angle_beta   90.00
_cell.angle_gamma   90.00
#
_symmetry.space_group_name_H-M   'P 1'
#
loop_
_entity.id
_entity.type
_entity.pdbx_description
1 polymer ?
#
loop_
_entity_poly.entity_id
_entity_poly.type
_entity_poly.pdbx_seq_one_letter_code
_entity_poly.pdbx_strand_id
1 'polypeptide(L)'
;TLTNRTKTRTSSAGKFSFSRDWLRNGNNLVVSGNVTSIRKDDINIYDSSAFFMHTFLERLRGKGITAPQSYGFAELPRDSVQVERIACWNTSVQEVLNQLMKESDNLNAEAFLCRLGAQATGKKQVAAEDGIVEIMQLIRQLGHNPKEYKIADGCGLSNYNYLSPALLVDFLKYAYSRTEVFRMLYKSLPVGG
;
A
#
# COMPACT_ATOMS: atom_id res chain seq x y z
N THR A 1 -9.99 -4.22 -20.83
CA THR A 1 -9.90 -5.28 -21.88
C THR A 1 -8.54 -5.95 -21.78
N LEU A 2 -8.50 -7.28 -21.88
CA LEU A 2 -7.26 -8.07 -21.93
C LEU A 2 -7.05 -8.60 -23.35
N THR A 3 -5.92 -8.27 -23.94
CA THR A 3 -5.47 -8.81 -25.23
C THR A 3 -4.34 -9.80 -24.98
N ASN A 4 -4.59 -11.09 -25.15
CA ASN A 4 -3.60 -12.13 -24.97
C ASN A 4 -2.97 -12.50 -26.32
N ARG A 5 -1.67 -12.25 -26.46
CA ARG A 5 -0.83 -12.59 -27.64
C ARG A 5 0.29 -13.56 -27.28
N THR A 6 0.18 -14.26 -26.14
CA THR A 6 1.20 -15.23 -25.73
C THR A 6 1.12 -16.52 -26.53
N LYS A 7 2.24 -17.23 -26.60
CA LYS A 7 2.33 -18.58 -27.17
C LYS A 7 3.03 -19.49 -26.15
N THR A 8 2.43 -20.62 -25.83
CA THR A 8 3.07 -21.65 -25.02
C THR A 8 4.11 -22.41 -25.87
N ARG A 9 5.32 -22.55 -25.34
CA ARG A 9 6.44 -23.26 -25.99
C ARG A 9 7.08 -24.24 -25.03
N THR A 10 7.66 -25.32 -25.56
CA THR A 10 8.38 -26.33 -24.77
C THR A 10 9.85 -26.00 -24.52
N SER A 11 10.42 -25.05 -25.27
CA SER A 11 11.80 -24.62 -25.12
C SER A 11 11.89 -23.10 -24.99
N SER A 12 12.96 -22.64 -24.41
CA SER A 12 13.28 -21.31 -23.90
C SER A 12 12.49 -20.14 -24.47
N ALA A 13 11.96 -19.45 -23.55
CA ALA A 13 11.10 -18.31 -23.71
C ALA A 13 11.69 -17.19 -24.55
N GLY A 14 10.91 -16.73 -25.51
CA GLY A 14 11.00 -15.34 -25.92
C GLY A 14 10.64 -14.44 -24.73
N LYS A 15 10.97 -13.16 -24.87
CA LYS A 15 10.68 -12.15 -23.84
C LYS A 15 9.17 -12.12 -23.54
N PHE A 16 8.79 -12.44 -22.30
CA PHE A 16 7.44 -12.20 -21.82
C PHE A 16 7.24 -10.71 -21.57
N SER A 17 6.12 -10.18 -21.98
CA SER A 17 5.75 -8.79 -21.78
C SER A 17 4.30 -8.70 -21.32
N PHE A 18 4.10 -7.94 -20.26
CA PHE A 18 2.80 -7.61 -19.72
C PHE A 18 2.76 -6.08 -19.60
N SER A 19 1.87 -5.42 -20.31
CA SER A 19 1.86 -3.97 -20.41
C SER A 19 0.47 -3.38 -20.48
N ARG A 20 0.35 -2.15 -20.04
CA ARG A 20 -0.77 -1.23 -20.22
C ARG A 20 -0.22 0.05 -20.85
N ASP A 21 -0.96 0.62 -21.80
CA ASP A 21 -0.64 1.96 -22.26
C ASP A 21 -0.97 2.98 -21.16
N TRP A 22 0.04 3.35 -20.40
CA TRP A 22 -0.08 4.26 -19.26
C TRP A 22 -0.27 5.73 -19.66
N LEU A 23 0.02 6.08 -20.92
CA LEU A 23 -0.22 7.41 -21.47
C LEU A 23 -1.70 7.65 -21.81
N ARG A 24 -2.47 6.57 -21.96
CA ARG A 24 -3.90 6.63 -22.21
C ARG A 24 -4.69 6.25 -20.96
N ASN A 25 -5.71 7.05 -20.68
CA ASN A 25 -6.63 6.78 -19.58
C ASN A 25 -7.48 5.55 -19.90
N GLY A 26 -7.06 4.39 -19.44
CA GLY A 26 -7.77 3.14 -19.68
C GLY A 26 -7.00 1.90 -19.21
N ASN A 27 -7.71 0.78 -19.10
CA ASN A 27 -7.18 -0.50 -18.62
C ASN A 27 -7.16 -1.54 -19.75
N ASN A 28 -6.61 -1.18 -20.91
CA ASN A 28 -6.34 -2.12 -21.97
C ASN A 28 -5.00 -2.79 -21.72
N LEU A 29 -5.03 -4.05 -21.31
CA LEU A 29 -3.86 -4.84 -20.99
C LEU A 29 -3.45 -5.66 -22.21
N VAL A 30 -2.16 -5.71 -22.49
CA VAL A 30 -1.59 -6.55 -23.54
C VAL A 30 -0.58 -7.50 -22.91
N VAL A 31 -0.78 -8.78 -23.10
CA VAL A 31 0.13 -9.83 -22.70
C VAL A 31 0.70 -10.48 -23.96
N SER A 32 2.02 -10.55 -24.07
CA SER A 32 2.69 -11.08 -25.26
C SER A 32 3.97 -11.84 -24.92
N GLY A 33 4.48 -12.56 -25.89
CA GLY A 33 5.72 -13.34 -25.77
C GLY A 33 5.50 -14.85 -25.64
N ASN A 34 6.59 -15.58 -25.52
CA ASN A 34 6.57 -17.02 -25.34
C ASN A 34 6.73 -17.36 -23.85
N VAL A 35 5.96 -18.33 -23.38
CA VAL A 35 5.99 -18.80 -22.00
C VAL A 35 6.09 -20.31 -21.95
N THR A 36 6.87 -20.82 -21.00
CA THR A 36 7.03 -22.26 -20.73
C THR A 36 6.32 -22.68 -19.45
N SER A 37 5.93 -21.72 -18.62
CA SER A 37 5.25 -21.93 -17.34
C SER A 37 4.31 -20.77 -17.04
N ILE A 38 3.51 -20.90 -15.99
CA ILE A 38 2.66 -19.82 -15.48
C ILE A 38 3.55 -18.63 -15.09
N ARG A 39 3.19 -17.44 -15.57
CA ARG A 39 3.80 -16.18 -15.21
C ARG A 39 2.78 -15.32 -14.47
N LYS A 40 3.27 -14.61 -13.47
CA LYS A 40 2.51 -13.60 -12.71
C LYS A 40 3.30 -12.32 -12.76
N ASP A 41 2.59 -11.22 -12.87
CA ASP A 41 3.17 -9.89 -12.83
C ASP A 41 2.14 -8.91 -12.32
N ASP A 42 2.59 -7.81 -11.72
CA ASP A 42 1.74 -6.75 -11.20
C ASP A 42 1.71 -5.59 -12.19
N ILE A 43 0.55 -4.99 -12.34
CA ILE A 43 0.37 -3.85 -13.21
C ILE A 43 -0.54 -2.80 -12.55
N ASN A 44 -0.15 -1.55 -12.67
CA ASN A 44 -0.97 -0.45 -12.18
C ASN A 44 -2.28 -0.33 -12.98
N ILE A 45 -3.36 0.01 -12.29
CA ILE A 45 -4.70 0.17 -12.85
C ILE A 45 -5.05 1.65 -12.89
N TYR A 46 -5.57 2.10 -14.03
CA TYR A 46 -6.21 3.41 -14.16
C TYR A 46 -7.60 3.37 -13.52
N ASP A 47 -7.96 4.43 -12.79
CA ASP A 47 -9.23 4.54 -12.07
C ASP A 47 -9.47 3.34 -11.12
N SER A 48 -8.73 3.34 -10.03
CA SER A 48 -8.82 2.29 -9.00
C SER A 48 -10.22 2.19 -8.37
N SER A 49 -10.94 3.31 -8.26
CA SER A 49 -12.30 3.34 -7.72
C SER A 49 -13.28 2.64 -8.63
N ALA A 50 -13.22 2.91 -9.94
CA ALA A 50 -14.03 2.19 -10.93
C ALA A 50 -13.68 0.70 -10.97
N PHE A 51 -12.40 0.35 -10.92
CA PHE A 51 -11.96 -1.03 -10.88
C PHE A 51 -12.49 -1.77 -9.64
N PHE A 52 -12.40 -1.13 -8.46
CA PHE A 52 -12.97 -1.67 -7.23
C PHE A 52 -14.47 -1.92 -7.36
N MET A 53 -15.23 -0.94 -7.83
CA MET A 53 -16.69 -1.07 -7.96
C MET A 53 -17.10 -2.14 -8.97
N HIS A 54 -16.43 -2.23 -10.11
CA HIS A 54 -16.69 -3.31 -11.08
C HIS A 54 -16.42 -4.67 -10.48
N THR A 55 -15.29 -4.86 -9.82
CA THR A 55 -14.93 -6.12 -9.16
C THR A 55 -15.92 -6.47 -8.04
N PHE A 56 -16.33 -5.50 -7.26
CA PHE A 56 -17.30 -5.68 -6.18
C PHE A 56 -18.67 -6.16 -6.72
N LEU A 57 -19.19 -5.46 -7.73
CA LEU A 57 -20.47 -5.83 -8.35
C LEU A 57 -20.42 -7.21 -9.01
N GLU A 58 -19.31 -7.55 -9.66
CA GLU A 58 -19.08 -8.87 -10.24
C GLU A 58 -19.08 -9.97 -9.17
N ARG A 59 -18.42 -9.74 -8.04
CA ARG A 59 -18.38 -10.68 -6.91
C ARG A 59 -19.74 -10.86 -6.25
N LEU A 60 -20.54 -9.79 -6.12
CA LEU A 60 -21.91 -9.89 -5.61
C LEU A 60 -22.76 -10.78 -6.52
N ARG A 61 -22.73 -10.56 -7.84
CA ARG A 61 -23.44 -11.38 -8.82
C ARG A 61 -23.00 -12.84 -8.78
N GLY A 62 -21.70 -13.08 -8.68
CA GLY A 62 -21.14 -14.42 -8.53
C GLY A 62 -21.57 -15.17 -7.25
N LYS A 63 -22.04 -14.41 -6.24
CA LYS A 63 -22.66 -14.95 -5.01
C LYS A 63 -24.20 -15.02 -5.08
N GLY A 64 -24.82 -14.76 -6.25
CA GLY A 64 -26.26 -14.77 -6.42
C GLY A 64 -26.96 -13.53 -5.86
N ILE A 65 -26.22 -12.50 -5.48
CA ILE A 65 -26.79 -11.25 -4.97
C ILE A 65 -27.12 -10.34 -6.15
N THR A 66 -28.37 -9.89 -6.22
CA THR A 66 -28.81 -8.94 -7.24
C THR A 66 -28.08 -7.61 -7.04
N ALA A 67 -27.29 -7.20 -8.01
CA ALA A 67 -26.55 -5.96 -7.99
C ALA A 67 -26.90 -5.11 -9.21
N PRO A 68 -26.93 -3.76 -9.07
CA PRO A 68 -27.22 -2.87 -10.18
C PRO A 68 -26.17 -3.01 -11.29
N GLN A 69 -26.54 -2.62 -12.51
CA GLN A 69 -25.60 -2.64 -13.64
C GLN A 69 -24.66 -1.43 -13.65
N SER A 70 -25.06 -0.34 -12.98
CA SER A 70 -24.27 0.89 -12.88
C SER A 70 -24.14 1.33 -11.43
N TYR A 71 -23.16 2.17 -11.19
CA TYR A 71 -22.90 2.81 -9.90
C TYR A 71 -22.58 4.30 -10.13
N GLY A 72 -22.61 5.08 -9.07
CA GLY A 72 -22.23 6.48 -9.07
C GLY A 72 -21.48 6.84 -7.80
N PHE A 73 -20.90 8.02 -7.78
CA PHE A 73 -20.28 8.61 -6.59
C PHE A 73 -21.21 9.71 -6.07
N ALA A 74 -21.38 9.75 -4.77
CA ALA A 74 -22.13 10.78 -4.09
C ALA A 74 -21.44 11.14 -2.77
N GLU A 75 -21.56 12.39 -2.36
CA GLU A 75 -21.16 12.79 -1.02
C GLU A 75 -22.22 12.33 -0.02
N LEU A 76 -21.80 11.70 1.07
CA LEU A 76 -22.71 11.38 2.17
C LEU A 76 -23.08 12.67 2.90
N PRO A 77 -24.37 12.89 3.20
CA PRO A 77 -24.79 14.01 4.03
C PRO A 77 -24.06 13.98 5.38
N ARG A 78 -23.67 15.16 5.89
CA ARG A 78 -22.95 15.26 7.17
C ARG A 78 -23.77 14.72 8.35
N ASP A 79 -25.10 14.82 8.27
CA ASP A 79 -26.04 14.28 9.25
C ASP A 79 -26.54 12.88 8.82
N SER A 80 -25.63 11.96 8.65
CA SER A 80 -25.87 10.60 8.17
C SER A 80 -26.55 9.70 9.23
N VAL A 81 -27.56 10.19 9.90
CA VAL A 81 -28.37 9.45 10.90
C VAL A 81 -29.06 8.22 10.28
N GLN A 82 -29.15 8.17 8.95
CA GLN A 82 -29.79 7.09 8.20
C GLN A 82 -28.82 6.07 7.60
N VAL A 83 -27.51 6.16 7.91
CA VAL A 83 -26.51 5.23 7.39
C VAL A 83 -26.23 4.15 8.42
N GLU A 84 -26.59 2.93 8.10
CA GLU A 84 -26.26 1.75 8.90
C GLU A 84 -24.93 1.13 8.45
N ARG A 85 -24.06 0.81 9.40
CA ARG A 85 -22.83 0.08 9.10
C ARG A 85 -23.12 -1.41 8.97
N ILE A 86 -23.14 -1.92 7.76
CA ILE A 86 -23.42 -3.33 7.47
C ILE A 86 -22.22 -4.21 7.85
N ALA A 87 -20.99 -3.78 7.54
CA ALA A 87 -19.77 -4.53 7.81
C ALA A 87 -18.57 -3.59 7.99
N CYS A 88 -17.57 -4.07 8.71
CA CYS A 88 -16.29 -3.40 8.85
C CYS A 88 -15.17 -4.44 8.70
N TRP A 89 -14.22 -4.17 7.84
CA TRP A 89 -13.00 -4.96 7.73
C TRP A 89 -11.88 -4.25 8.47
N ASN A 90 -11.21 -4.99 9.35
CA ASN A 90 -10.05 -4.49 10.09
C ASN A 90 -8.84 -5.35 9.75
N THR A 91 -7.74 -4.70 9.44
CA THR A 91 -6.44 -5.35 9.26
C THR A 91 -5.56 -5.00 10.46
N SER A 92 -4.92 -5.99 11.06
CA SER A 92 -4.04 -5.76 12.20
C SER A 92 -2.76 -5.03 11.77
N VAL A 93 -2.14 -4.29 12.70
CA VAL A 93 -0.84 -3.63 12.47
C VAL A 93 0.21 -4.64 12.03
N GLN A 94 0.21 -5.85 12.60
CA GLN A 94 1.17 -6.91 12.23
C GLN A 94 1.00 -7.36 10.78
N GLU A 95 -0.24 -7.52 10.31
CA GLU A 95 -0.52 -7.93 8.91
C GLU A 95 -0.06 -6.85 7.94
N VAL A 96 -0.39 -5.58 8.22
CA VAL A 96 0.05 -4.45 7.38
C VAL A 96 1.57 -4.34 7.39
N LEU A 97 2.22 -4.48 8.57
CA LEU A 97 3.68 -4.42 8.69
C LEU A 97 4.37 -5.57 7.93
N ASN A 98 3.81 -6.77 7.97
CA ASN A 98 4.32 -7.91 7.20
C ASN A 98 4.26 -7.62 5.69
N GLN A 99 3.12 -7.12 5.21
CA GLN A 99 2.96 -6.76 3.79
C GLN A 99 3.95 -5.66 3.39
N LEU A 100 4.04 -4.61 4.20
CA LEU A 100 4.94 -3.49 3.97
C LEU A 100 6.40 -3.94 3.87
N MET A 101 6.87 -4.71 4.85
CA MET A 101 8.29 -5.02 4.97
C MET A 101 8.74 -6.15 4.04
N LYS A 102 7.89 -7.17 3.80
CA LYS A 102 8.25 -8.34 2.98
C LYS A 102 8.06 -8.09 1.49
N GLU A 103 7.00 -7.34 1.13
CA GLU A 103 6.68 -7.04 -0.27
C GLU A 103 7.17 -5.65 -0.70
N SER A 104 7.77 -4.89 0.24
CA SER A 104 8.20 -3.51 0.00
C SER A 104 7.05 -2.62 -0.49
N ASP A 105 5.92 -2.68 0.22
CA ASP A 105 4.66 -2.02 -0.17
C ASP A 105 4.67 -0.53 0.23
N ASN A 106 4.91 0.32 -0.75
CA ASN A 106 5.00 1.76 -0.56
C ASN A 106 3.67 2.37 -0.10
N LEU A 107 2.53 1.86 -0.58
CA LEU A 107 1.22 2.38 -0.19
C LEU A 107 0.97 2.16 1.30
N ASN A 108 1.32 0.98 1.81
CA ASN A 108 1.22 0.70 3.23
C ASN A 108 2.17 1.56 4.07
N ALA A 109 3.36 1.89 3.56
CA ALA A 109 4.29 2.79 4.24
C ALA A 109 3.69 4.20 4.40
N GLU A 110 3.13 4.77 3.33
CA GLU A 110 2.44 6.06 3.36
C GLU A 110 1.20 6.02 4.28
N ALA A 111 0.43 4.92 4.23
CA ALA A 111 -0.73 4.74 5.10
C ALA A 111 -0.35 4.69 6.58
N PHE A 112 0.80 4.07 6.94
CA PHE A 112 1.31 4.09 8.31
C PHE A 112 1.69 5.49 8.75
N LEU A 113 2.36 6.26 7.89
CA LEU A 113 2.71 7.65 8.19
C LEU A 113 1.46 8.48 8.48
N CYS A 114 0.44 8.40 7.62
CA CYS A 114 -0.84 9.06 7.84
C CYS A 114 -1.55 8.54 9.11
N ARG A 115 -1.51 7.22 9.36
CA ARG A 115 -2.11 6.64 10.56
C ARG A 115 -1.47 7.13 11.85
N LEU A 116 -0.15 7.31 11.85
CA LEU A 116 0.58 7.88 12.97
C LEU A 116 0.09 9.31 13.26
N GLY A 117 -0.02 10.15 12.24
CA GLY A 117 -0.57 11.50 12.36
C GLY A 117 -2.02 11.52 12.82
N ALA A 118 -2.87 10.62 12.32
CA ALA A 118 -4.26 10.49 12.75
C ALA A 118 -4.38 10.14 14.24
N GLN A 119 -3.53 9.24 14.71
CA GLN A 119 -3.51 8.83 16.11
C GLN A 119 -3.08 9.97 17.04
N ALA A 120 -2.07 10.72 16.65
CA ALA A 120 -1.52 11.80 17.43
C ALA A 120 -2.46 13.02 17.48
N THR A 121 -3.07 13.36 16.38
CA THR A 121 -3.89 14.58 16.25
C THR A 121 -5.38 14.36 16.50
N GLY A 122 -5.88 13.13 16.42
CA GLY A 122 -7.31 12.82 16.45
C GLY A 122 -8.10 13.32 15.24
N LYS A 123 -7.43 13.87 14.22
CA LYS A 123 -8.08 14.35 13.00
C LYS A 123 -8.66 13.20 12.18
N LYS A 124 -9.80 13.42 11.51
CA LYS A 124 -10.38 12.49 10.55
C LYS A 124 -9.69 12.55 9.18
N GLN A 125 -9.17 13.71 8.81
CA GLN A 125 -8.38 13.94 7.61
C GLN A 125 -6.99 14.37 8.04
N VAL A 126 -5.99 13.65 7.60
CA VAL A 126 -4.58 13.86 7.94
C VAL A 126 -3.74 13.93 6.68
N ALA A 127 -2.66 14.68 6.74
CA ALA A 127 -1.62 14.70 5.75
C ALA A 127 -0.39 13.93 6.25
N ALA A 128 0.55 13.62 5.36
CA ALA A 128 1.81 12.98 5.72
C ALA A 128 2.60 13.80 6.76
N GLU A 129 2.52 15.12 6.69
CA GLU A 129 3.16 16.06 7.60
C GLU A 129 2.74 15.84 9.05
N ASP A 130 1.48 15.51 9.31
CA ASP A 130 1.01 15.19 10.66
C ASP A 130 1.76 13.98 11.26
N GLY A 131 2.06 12.96 10.44
CA GLY A 131 2.85 11.80 10.85
C GLY A 131 4.35 12.10 10.97
N ILE A 132 4.88 12.92 10.07
CA ILE A 132 6.29 13.36 10.11
C ILE A 132 6.59 14.07 11.44
N VAL A 133 5.68 14.89 11.94
CA VAL A 133 5.84 15.55 13.24
C VAL A 133 6.11 14.53 14.35
N GLU A 134 5.39 13.42 14.37
CA GLU A 134 5.58 12.37 15.39
C GLU A 134 6.92 11.67 15.26
N ILE A 135 7.37 11.42 14.03
CA ILE A 135 8.71 10.84 13.80
C ILE A 135 9.79 11.81 14.26
N MET A 136 9.65 13.11 14.00
CA MET A 136 10.59 14.14 14.47
C MET A 136 10.61 14.25 16.00
N GLN A 137 9.48 14.04 16.68
CA GLN A 137 9.44 13.97 18.14
C GLN A 137 10.21 12.75 18.66
N LEU A 138 10.05 11.57 18.02
CA LEU A 138 10.80 10.37 18.39
C LEU A 138 12.31 10.57 18.17
N ILE A 139 12.72 11.19 17.07
CA ILE A 139 14.12 11.54 16.80
C ILE A 139 14.69 12.37 17.96
N ARG A 140 13.95 13.36 18.44
CA ARG A 140 14.34 14.18 19.60
C ARG A 140 14.42 13.36 20.88
N GLN A 141 13.46 12.46 21.13
CA GLN A 141 13.45 11.58 22.30
C GLN A 141 14.66 10.63 22.32
N LEU A 142 15.17 10.26 21.16
CA LEU A 142 16.38 9.43 20.99
C LEU A 142 17.68 10.23 21.16
N GLY A 143 17.61 11.54 21.47
CA GLY A 143 18.76 12.38 21.74
C GLY A 143 19.35 13.04 20.49
N HIS A 144 18.72 12.93 19.36
CA HIS A 144 19.16 13.57 18.12
C HIS A 144 18.50 14.95 17.91
N ASN A 145 19.17 15.81 17.17
CA ASN A 145 18.62 17.10 16.78
C ASN A 145 17.75 16.94 15.51
N PRO A 146 16.41 17.10 15.58
CA PRO A 146 15.52 16.88 14.42
C PRO A 146 15.86 17.79 13.22
N LYS A 147 16.51 18.93 13.42
CA LYS A 147 16.88 19.84 12.32
C LYS A 147 17.97 19.29 11.40
N GLU A 148 18.67 18.25 11.82
CA GLU A 148 19.69 17.57 11.03
C GLU A 148 19.12 16.48 10.12
N TYR A 149 17.83 16.21 10.21
CA TYR A 149 17.15 15.17 9.48
C TYR A 149 15.98 15.72 8.66
N LYS A 150 15.63 15.03 7.60
CA LYS A 150 14.46 15.34 6.80
C LYS A 150 13.75 14.05 6.39
N ILE A 151 12.45 14.00 6.63
CA ILE A 151 11.56 12.95 6.17
C ILE A 151 10.58 13.62 5.22
N ALA A 152 10.52 13.14 4.00
CA ALA A 152 9.68 13.69 2.93
C ALA A 152 8.53 12.75 2.55
N ASP A 153 8.67 11.45 2.83
CA ASP A 153 7.66 10.42 2.58
C ASP A 153 7.81 9.26 3.57
N GLY A 154 6.81 8.39 3.63
CA GLY A 154 6.83 7.18 4.45
C GLY A 154 7.52 6.00 3.77
N CYS A 155 7.54 5.96 2.45
CA CYS A 155 8.06 4.83 1.67
C CYS A 155 9.56 4.89 1.38
N GLY A 156 10.22 6.03 1.63
CA GLY A 156 11.66 6.17 1.44
C GLY A 156 12.10 6.38 -0.02
N LEU A 157 11.16 6.62 -0.95
CA LEU A 157 11.50 6.84 -2.37
C LEU A 157 11.96 8.26 -2.67
N SER A 158 11.60 9.22 -1.85
CA SER A 158 11.98 10.61 -2.06
C SER A 158 13.48 10.82 -1.87
N ASN A 159 14.12 11.43 -2.85
CA ASN A 159 15.51 11.90 -2.75
C ASN A 159 15.70 13.02 -1.70
N TYR A 160 14.62 13.54 -1.15
CA TYR A 160 14.64 14.56 -0.09
C TYR A 160 14.64 13.96 1.32
N ASN A 161 14.57 12.64 1.46
CA ASN A 161 14.79 11.98 2.74
C ASN A 161 16.26 12.11 3.12
N TYR A 162 16.53 12.58 4.33
CA TYR A 162 17.89 12.72 4.85
C TYR A 162 17.97 12.14 6.26
N LEU A 163 18.66 11.02 6.39
CA LEU A 163 18.82 10.26 7.62
C LEU A 163 20.28 9.83 7.78
N SER A 164 20.71 9.61 9.02
CA SER A 164 22.05 9.04 9.29
C SER A 164 21.98 7.56 9.66
N PRO A 165 23.02 6.76 9.39
CA PRO A 165 23.10 5.40 9.88
C PRO A 165 22.98 5.30 11.41
N ALA A 166 23.54 6.27 12.15
CA ALA A 166 23.44 6.33 13.59
C ALA A 166 21.99 6.42 14.07
N LEU A 167 21.19 7.27 13.45
CA LEU A 167 19.75 7.38 13.76
C LEU A 167 19.02 6.06 13.51
N LEU A 168 19.29 5.38 12.39
CA LEU A 168 18.69 4.08 12.09
C LEU A 168 19.02 3.03 13.15
N VAL A 169 20.28 3.00 13.60
CA VAL A 169 20.70 2.11 14.70
C VAL A 169 19.93 2.43 15.99
N ASP A 170 19.74 3.70 16.31
CA ASP A 170 19.03 4.09 17.53
C ASP A 170 17.52 3.81 17.44
N PHE A 171 16.89 3.89 16.26
CA PHE A 171 15.54 3.36 16.05
C PHE A 171 15.47 1.85 16.31
N LEU A 172 16.45 1.08 15.81
CA LEU A 172 16.49 -0.37 16.05
C LEU A 172 16.69 -0.70 17.53
N LYS A 173 17.58 0.02 18.24
CA LYS A 173 17.76 -0.11 19.70
C LYS A 173 16.49 0.24 20.47
N TYR A 174 15.80 1.30 20.05
CA TYR A 174 14.52 1.69 20.63
C TYR A 174 13.46 0.60 20.45
N ALA A 175 13.35 0.02 19.27
CA ALA A 175 12.46 -1.12 19.04
C ALA A 175 12.89 -2.34 19.88
N TYR A 176 14.17 -2.67 19.91
CA TYR A 176 14.72 -3.80 20.67
C TYR A 176 14.45 -3.68 22.18
N SER A 177 14.49 -2.47 22.73
CA SER A 177 14.18 -2.22 24.15
C SER A 177 12.72 -2.43 24.54
N ARG A 178 11.83 -2.66 23.55
CA ARG A 178 10.37 -2.85 23.73
C ARG A 178 9.96 -4.18 23.13
N THR A 179 9.85 -5.20 23.97
CA THR A 179 9.63 -6.60 23.57
C THR A 179 8.52 -6.78 22.53
N GLU A 180 7.36 -6.13 22.70
CA GLU A 180 6.24 -6.27 21.77
C GLU A 180 6.54 -5.62 20.41
N VAL A 181 7.11 -4.42 20.42
CA VAL A 181 7.49 -3.69 19.19
C VAL A 181 8.55 -4.48 18.43
N PHE A 182 9.58 -4.95 19.15
CA PHE A 182 10.64 -5.73 18.54
C PHE A 182 10.13 -7.04 17.93
N ARG A 183 9.26 -7.75 18.65
CA ARG A 183 8.67 -9.01 18.16
C ARG A 183 7.91 -8.79 16.85
N MET A 184 7.12 -7.71 16.77
CA MET A 184 6.36 -7.37 15.57
C MET A 184 7.29 -7.00 14.41
N LEU A 185 8.27 -6.14 14.67
CA LEU A 185 9.28 -5.73 13.68
C LEU A 185 10.09 -6.94 13.18
N TYR A 186 10.62 -7.75 14.08
CA TYR A 186 11.45 -8.92 13.74
C TYR A 186 10.71 -9.91 12.83
N LYS A 187 9.44 -10.19 13.14
CA LYS A 187 8.59 -11.08 12.30
C LYS A 187 8.32 -10.52 10.91
N SER A 188 8.31 -9.20 10.76
CA SER A 188 8.04 -8.53 9.48
C SER A 188 9.26 -8.43 8.58
N LEU A 189 10.47 -8.58 9.11
CA LEU A 189 11.70 -8.48 8.31
C LEU A 189 11.73 -9.53 7.21
N PRO A 190 12.24 -9.19 6.01
CA PRO A 190 12.53 -10.15 4.95
C PRO A 190 13.55 -11.19 5.44
N VAL A 191 13.38 -12.43 5.01
CA VAL A 191 14.32 -13.52 5.28
C VAL A 191 14.89 -14.00 3.95
N GLY A 192 16.17 -14.40 3.96
CA GLY A 192 16.82 -14.98 2.79
C GLY A 192 16.30 -16.39 2.50
N GLY A 193 16.27 -16.78 1.23
CA GLY A 193 15.91 -18.14 0.78
C GLY A 193 14.82 -18.20 -0.25
#